data_e07bf88c50c412cd6bc9d76a9fab8020
#
_entry.id   e07bf88c50c412cd6bc9d76a9fab8020
#
_cell.length_a   1.000
_cell.length_b   1.000
_cell.length_c   1.000
_cell.angle_alpha   90.00
_cell.angle_beta   90.00
_cell.angle_gamma   90.00
#
_symmetry.space_group_name_H-M   'P 1'
#
loop_
_entity.id
_entity.type
_entity.pdbx_description
1 polymer ?
#
loop_
_entity_poly.entity_id
_entity_poly.type
_entity_poly.pdbx_seq_one_letter_code
_entity_poly.pdbx_strand_id
1 'polypeptide(L)'
;MEQVVRDMSASDHLQEAKKYDWLKIIFLWAAFFCVIASYTVVKELKNGIFAYIVGKEYIPLARAFSMFVLIPPIFLYSKLVDSVRRYWLVCGFSIFFSITGFIFTYFIGHPEIGLANTDSNQYRLFGWLFYFFIEGFSPFVVSVFWAFANSINSPEGAKKNYGWMVSGSKLGGLTSAGLAWLLLGMRNEMGGQRYSDVFNYQCLLATSSLFLLFVPIIMLLMIKTIPGRYLHGYEAVYKLEKDKRKQGKEQTGIFVGLEMLIKYPYVMGIFGMLFFYEVCGTVLSFLRIGAAQAHAANATEALRYLLVIIFYTHTVGFFISIFGTSWLFNRLGTRRCLLLVPMTAGFAFLYFMLNLDYPEALAITSIVLHSINYAFSGPLRESLYIPAVKEIKFKSKAWIDAFGGKFAKSTGSAVNLLVVWLGSNFFLISLSCFFGSVIFLWSITAYLLGKRFDRAVERNEVIGIDEE
;
A
#
# COMPACT_ATOMS: atom_id res chain seq x y z
N MET A 1 -37.65 -29.26 -28.83
CA MET A 1 -36.46 -28.92 -29.62
C MET A 1 -36.02 -27.46 -29.37
N GLU A 2 -36.92 -26.47 -29.45
CA GLU A 2 -36.56 -25.07 -29.16
C GLU A 2 -36.09 -24.81 -27.71
N GLN A 3 -36.63 -25.50 -26.71
CA GLN A 3 -36.22 -25.39 -25.33
C GLN A 3 -34.82 -25.93 -25.10
N VAL A 4 -34.45 -27.05 -25.73
CA VAL A 4 -33.14 -27.67 -25.70
C VAL A 4 -32.08 -26.77 -26.39
N VAL A 5 -32.45 -26.10 -27.50
CA VAL A 5 -31.57 -25.15 -28.22
C VAL A 5 -31.40 -23.88 -27.39
N ARG A 6 -32.41 -23.38 -26.67
CA ARG A 6 -32.29 -22.24 -25.74
C ARG A 6 -31.42 -22.60 -24.54
N ASP A 7 -31.53 -23.78 -23.96
CA ASP A 7 -30.73 -24.24 -22.83
C ASP A 7 -29.28 -24.48 -23.22
N MET A 8 -29.03 -25.03 -24.44
CA MET A 8 -27.65 -25.12 -24.99
C MET A 8 -27.03 -23.73 -25.22
N SER A 9 -27.76 -22.78 -25.79
CA SER A 9 -27.26 -21.41 -25.98
C SER A 9 -27.01 -20.70 -24.65
N ALA A 10 -27.83 -20.94 -23.64
CA ALA A 10 -27.62 -20.37 -22.29
C ALA A 10 -26.40 -20.99 -21.60
N SER A 11 -26.15 -22.29 -21.75
CA SER A 11 -24.96 -22.96 -21.21
C SER A 11 -23.67 -22.48 -21.88
N ASP A 12 -23.70 -22.27 -23.20
CA ASP A 12 -22.55 -21.77 -23.97
C ASP A 12 -22.22 -20.32 -23.58
N HIS A 13 -23.21 -19.46 -23.41
CA HIS A 13 -23.03 -18.09 -22.91
C HIS A 13 -22.50 -18.08 -21.48
N LEU A 14 -22.91 -18.99 -20.62
CA LEU A 14 -22.42 -19.10 -19.25
C LEU A 14 -20.95 -19.57 -19.20
N GLN A 15 -20.58 -20.52 -20.06
CA GLN A 15 -19.19 -20.97 -20.18
C GLN A 15 -18.28 -19.87 -20.75
N GLU A 16 -18.75 -19.17 -21.78
CA GLU A 16 -18.04 -18.05 -22.36
C GLU A 16 -17.81 -16.91 -21.34
N ALA A 17 -18.84 -16.56 -20.57
CA ALA A 17 -18.73 -15.58 -19.49
C ALA A 17 -17.70 -15.98 -18.42
N LYS A 18 -17.72 -17.25 -17.97
CA LYS A 18 -16.73 -17.78 -17.03
C LYS A 18 -15.31 -17.72 -17.57
N LYS A 19 -15.11 -18.03 -18.85
CA LYS A 19 -13.79 -17.96 -19.52
C LYS A 19 -13.24 -16.54 -19.49
N TYR A 20 -14.06 -15.55 -19.88
CA TYR A 20 -13.60 -14.16 -19.89
C TYR A 20 -13.41 -13.58 -18.47
N ASP A 21 -14.19 -14.02 -17.47
CA ASP A 21 -13.95 -13.67 -16.09
C ASP A 21 -12.59 -14.18 -15.59
N TRP A 22 -12.22 -15.42 -15.91
CA TRP A 22 -10.90 -15.95 -15.59
C TRP A 22 -9.77 -15.22 -16.31
N LEU A 23 -9.92 -14.94 -17.60
CA LEU A 23 -8.94 -14.16 -18.37
C LEU A 23 -8.73 -12.77 -17.77
N LYS A 24 -9.81 -12.11 -17.39
CA LYS A 24 -9.75 -10.80 -16.70
C LYS A 24 -8.94 -10.87 -15.40
N ILE A 25 -9.16 -11.91 -14.60
CA ILE A 25 -8.42 -12.11 -13.36
C ILE A 25 -6.92 -12.33 -13.63
N ILE A 26 -6.58 -13.14 -14.63
CA ILE A 26 -5.18 -13.41 -15.01
C ILE A 26 -4.48 -12.12 -15.45
N PHE A 27 -5.11 -11.30 -16.28
CA PHE A 27 -4.54 -10.01 -16.68
C PHE A 27 -4.38 -9.05 -15.50
N LEU A 28 -5.37 -8.95 -14.61
CA LEU A 28 -5.29 -8.13 -13.40
C LEU A 28 -4.22 -8.66 -12.43
N TRP A 29 -4.09 -9.97 -12.29
CA TRP A 29 -3.06 -10.64 -11.51
C TRP A 29 -1.67 -10.27 -12.03
N ALA A 30 -1.45 -10.42 -13.34
CA ALA A 30 -0.17 -10.11 -13.98
C ALA A 30 0.19 -8.62 -13.88
N ALA A 31 -0.78 -7.73 -14.10
CA ALA A 31 -0.57 -6.30 -13.95
C ALA A 31 -0.26 -5.91 -12.50
N PHE A 32 -0.98 -6.48 -11.53
CA PHE A 32 -0.74 -6.20 -10.11
C PHE A 32 0.57 -6.81 -9.61
N PHE A 33 0.97 -7.95 -10.15
CA PHE A 33 2.32 -8.49 -9.98
C PHE A 33 3.37 -7.45 -10.39
N CYS A 34 3.30 -6.90 -11.60
CA CYS A 34 4.26 -5.91 -12.08
C CYS A 34 4.24 -4.61 -11.27
N VAL A 35 3.06 -4.10 -10.93
CA VAL A 35 2.92 -2.88 -10.11
C VAL A 35 3.60 -3.04 -8.75
N ILE A 36 3.35 -4.15 -8.05
CA ILE A 36 3.90 -4.36 -6.71
C ILE A 36 5.35 -4.84 -6.75
N ALA A 37 5.75 -5.59 -7.79
CA ALA A 37 7.17 -5.89 -8.02
C ALA A 37 8.00 -4.61 -8.15
N SER A 38 7.53 -3.64 -8.94
CA SER A 38 8.15 -2.33 -9.04
C SER A 38 8.13 -1.59 -7.70
N TYR A 39 6.96 -1.47 -7.06
CA TYR A 39 6.79 -0.68 -5.84
C TYR A 39 7.63 -1.17 -4.65
N THR A 40 7.74 -2.49 -4.49
CA THR A 40 8.45 -3.11 -3.36
C THR A 40 9.91 -2.66 -3.28
N VAL A 41 10.62 -2.68 -4.40
CA VAL A 41 12.03 -2.28 -4.46
C VAL A 41 12.17 -0.77 -4.39
N VAL A 42 11.39 -0.02 -5.17
CA VAL A 42 11.46 1.44 -5.25
C VAL A 42 11.18 2.12 -3.92
N LYS A 43 10.26 1.57 -3.11
CA LYS A 43 9.96 2.07 -1.77
C LYS A 43 11.18 2.05 -0.84
N GLU A 44 12.00 0.98 -0.90
CA GLU A 44 13.20 0.87 -0.07
C GLU A 44 14.37 1.68 -0.68
N LEU A 45 14.51 1.68 -2.01
CA LEU A 45 15.45 2.56 -2.70
C LEU A 45 15.27 4.01 -2.30
N LYS A 46 14.04 4.50 -2.24
CA LYS A 46 13.73 5.86 -1.82
C LYS A 46 14.36 6.20 -0.48
N ASN A 47 14.14 5.35 0.52
CA ASN A 47 14.64 5.59 1.86
C ASN A 47 16.18 5.47 1.91
N GLY A 48 16.75 4.49 1.21
CA GLY A 48 18.19 4.29 1.12
C GLY A 48 18.88 5.49 0.45
N ILE A 49 18.45 5.85 -0.77
CA ILE A 49 19.01 6.98 -1.53
C ILE A 49 18.91 8.28 -0.73
N PHE A 50 17.74 8.55 -0.13
CA PHE A 50 17.56 9.76 0.67
C PHE A 50 18.49 9.80 1.88
N ALA A 51 18.62 8.67 2.58
CA ALA A 51 19.47 8.56 3.75
C ALA A 51 20.95 8.80 3.44
N TYR A 52 21.43 8.39 2.26
CA TYR A 52 22.83 8.59 1.84
C TYR A 52 23.10 9.96 1.19
N ILE A 53 22.11 10.53 0.50
CA ILE A 53 22.29 11.83 -0.18
C ILE A 53 22.00 13.01 0.75
N VAL A 54 20.90 12.95 1.52
CA VAL A 54 20.40 14.06 2.33
C VAL A 54 20.74 13.88 3.81
N GLY A 55 20.60 12.64 4.31
CA GLY A 55 20.76 12.26 5.70
C GLY A 55 19.52 11.54 6.24
N LYS A 56 19.73 10.52 7.08
CA LYS A 56 18.63 9.73 7.67
C LYS A 56 17.75 10.55 8.61
N GLU A 57 18.34 11.51 9.30
CA GLU A 57 17.69 12.41 10.25
C GLU A 57 16.61 13.27 9.60
N TYR A 58 16.72 13.53 8.29
CA TYR A 58 15.73 14.31 7.52
C TYR A 58 14.58 13.45 6.96
N ILE A 59 14.61 12.11 7.09
CA ILE A 59 13.51 11.23 6.62
C ILE A 59 12.17 11.56 7.29
N PRO A 60 12.08 11.81 8.62
CA PRO A 60 10.83 12.22 9.24
C PRO A 60 10.28 13.52 8.66
N LEU A 61 11.17 14.49 8.41
CA LEU A 61 10.80 15.77 7.80
C LEU A 61 10.31 15.60 6.37
N ALA A 62 11.01 14.80 5.56
CA ALA A 62 10.59 14.47 4.19
C ALA A 62 9.22 13.80 4.13
N ARG A 63 8.91 12.90 5.07
CA ARG A 63 7.59 12.28 5.20
C ARG A 63 6.51 13.30 5.54
N ALA A 64 6.77 14.21 6.48
CA ALA A 64 5.83 15.26 6.83
C ALA A 64 5.56 16.19 5.64
N PHE A 65 6.61 16.65 4.95
CA PHE A 65 6.49 17.49 3.76
C PHE A 65 5.79 16.80 2.60
N SER A 66 5.92 15.46 2.45
CA SER A 66 5.26 14.73 1.38
C SER A 66 3.74 14.91 1.38
N MET A 67 3.12 15.17 2.54
CA MET A 67 1.71 15.46 2.64
C MET A 67 1.33 16.73 1.85
N PHE A 68 2.11 17.78 1.98
CA PHE A 68 1.87 19.06 1.30
C PHE A 68 2.27 19.02 -0.17
N VAL A 69 3.42 18.41 -0.48
CA VAL A 69 3.94 18.30 -1.86
C VAL A 69 3.02 17.49 -2.76
N LEU A 70 2.29 16.50 -2.21
CA LEU A 70 1.37 15.67 -2.99
C LEU A 70 -0.01 16.29 -3.18
N ILE A 71 -0.36 17.39 -2.49
CA ILE A 71 -1.67 18.04 -2.64
C ILE A 71 -1.92 18.48 -4.10
N PRO A 72 -1.05 19.29 -4.76
CA PRO A 72 -1.29 19.71 -6.13
C PRO A 72 -1.43 18.54 -7.14
N PRO A 73 -0.55 17.51 -7.13
CA PRO A 73 -0.75 16.33 -7.97
C PRO A 73 -2.06 15.58 -7.73
N ILE A 74 -2.57 15.53 -6.48
CA ILE A 74 -3.86 14.89 -6.17
C ILE A 74 -5.04 15.67 -6.79
N PHE A 75 -5.00 17.00 -6.76
CA PHE A 75 -6.02 17.81 -7.45
C PHE A 75 -5.98 17.61 -8.97
N LEU A 76 -4.79 17.56 -9.56
CA LEU A 76 -4.62 17.24 -10.98
C LEU A 76 -5.17 15.85 -11.31
N TYR A 77 -4.84 14.85 -10.48
CA TYR A 77 -5.37 13.50 -10.59
C TYR A 77 -6.89 13.46 -10.55
N SER A 78 -7.51 14.17 -9.62
CA SER A 78 -8.98 14.24 -9.51
C SER A 78 -9.63 14.74 -10.80
N LYS A 79 -9.05 15.77 -11.43
CA LYS A 79 -9.48 16.27 -12.74
C LYS A 79 -9.31 15.22 -13.85
N LEU A 80 -8.18 14.52 -13.87
CA LEU A 80 -7.91 13.48 -14.87
C LEU A 80 -8.88 12.30 -14.74
N VAL A 81 -9.23 11.88 -13.53
CA VAL A 81 -10.21 10.81 -13.28
C VAL A 81 -11.58 11.15 -13.85
N ASP A 82 -11.97 12.43 -13.84
CA ASP A 82 -13.26 12.88 -14.39
C ASP A 82 -13.28 12.95 -15.92
N SER A 83 -12.09 13.12 -16.56
CA SER A 83 -11.97 13.39 -18.02
C SER A 83 -11.48 12.18 -18.82
N VAL A 84 -10.72 11.28 -18.21
CA VAL A 84 -10.01 10.19 -18.92
C VAL A 84 -10.56 8.82 -18.50
N ARG A 85 -10.63 7.87 -19.44
CA ARG A 85 -11.03 6.49 -19.12
C ARG A 85 -10.00 5.84 -18.19
N ARG A 86 -10.47 5.10 -17.20
CA ARG A 86 -9.64 4.53 -16.11
C ARG A 86 -8.46 3.68 -16.56
N TYR A 87 -8.58 2.92 -17.66
CA TYR A 87 -7.45 2.14 -18.20
C TYR A 87 -6.34 3.01 -18.78
N TRP A 88 -6.70 4.14 -19.42
CA TRP A 88 -5.70 5.11 -19.89
C TRP A 88 -4.97 5.79 -18.74
N LEU A 89 -5.64 5.99 -17.59
CA LEU A 89 -4.97 6.49 -16.39
C LEU A 89 -3.95 5.49 -15.87
N VAL A 90 -4.31 4.18 -15.78
CA VAL A 90 -3.35 3.12 -15.39
C VAL A 90 -2.14 3.11 -16.33
N CYS A 91 -2.38 3.12 -17.65
CA CYS A 91 -1.31 3.13 -18.64
C CYS A 91 -0.45 4.41 -18.54
N GLY A 92 -1.08 5.57 -18.50
CA GLY A 92 -0.42 6.88 -18.48
C GLY A 92 0.46 7.06 -17.24
N PHE A 93 -0.06 6.77 -16.05
CA PHE A 93 0.75 6.85 -14.83
C PHE A 93 1.87 5.81 -14.80
N SER A 94 1.62 4.58 -15.26
CA SER A 94 2.66 3.56 -15.34
C SER A 94 3.79 3.97 -16.29
N ILE A 95 3.47 4.54 -17.46
CA ILE A 95 4.46 5.06 -18.41
C ILE A 95 5.21 6.26 -17.80
N PHE A 96 4.48 7.21 -17.20
CA PHE A 96 5.08 8.40 -16.59
C PHE A 96 6.09 8.01 -15.49
N PHE A 97 5.68 7.16 -14.55
CA PHE A 97 6.56 6.71 -13.47
C PHE A 97 7.74 5.86 -13.98
N SER A 98 7.55 5.07 -15.04
CA SER A 98 8.60 4.29 -15.65
C SER A 98 9.64 5.17 -16.33
N ILE A 99 9.22 6.09 -17.22
CA ILE A 99 10.15 6.99 -17.93
C ILE A 99 10.91 7.87 -16.93
N THR A 100 10.21 8.46 -15.99
CA THR A 100 10.84 9.29 -14.95
C THR A 100 11.78 8.45 -14.07
N GLY A 101 11.44 7.18 -13.80
CA GLY A 101 12.32 6.24 -13.12
C GLY A 101 13.63 5.98 -13.89
N PHE A 102 13.60 5.84 -15.21
CA PHE A 102 14.81 5.73 -16.04
C PHE A 102 15.64 7.02 -16.02
N ILE A 103 14.98 8.19 -16.03
CA ILE A 103 15.67 9.47 -15.89
C ILE A 103 16.40 9.54 -14.53
N PHE A 104 15.74 9.18 -13.44
CA PHE A 104 16.39 9.11 -12.13
C PHE A 104 17.52 8.07 -12.10
N THR A 105 17.37 6.93 -12.79
CA THR A 105 18.44 5.92 -12.92
C THR A 105 19.73 6.52 -13.50
N TYR A 106 19.60 7.34 -14.52
CA TYR A 106 20.75 8.06 -15.09
C TYR A 106 21.39 9.02 -14.07
N PHE A 107 20.58 9.83 -13.40
CA PHE A 107 21.09 10.82 -12.44
C PHE A 107 21.64 10.21 -11.14
N ILE A 108 21.24 9.01 -10.74
CA ILE A 108 21.87 8.28 -9.62
C ILE A 108 23.36 8.07 -9.88
N GLY A 109 23.77 7.85 -11.14
CA GLY A 109 25.16 7.68 -11.53
C GLY A 109 25.95 8.98 -11.68
N HIS A 110 25.31 10.15 -11.61
CA HIS A 110 26.00 11.42 -11.80
C HIS A 110 26.98 11.74 -10.66
N PRO A 111 28.23 12.14 -10.95
CA PRO A 111 29.29 12.25 -9.94
C PRO A 111 29.04 13.31 -8.88
N GLU A 112 28.33 14.38 -9.19
CA GLU A 112 28.11 15.50 -8.25
C GLU A 112 26.75 15.39 -7.51
N ILE A 113 25.69 15.07 -8.23
CA ILE A 113 24.32 15.09 -7.68
C ILE A 113 23.82 13.72 -7.25
N GLY A 114 24.39 12.63 -7.81
CA GLY A 114 24.00 11.25 -7.55
C GLY A 114 24.66 10.63 -6.33
N LEU A 115 24.56 9.30 -6.24
CA LEU A 115 25.13 8.50 -5.15
C LEU A 115 26.67 8.40 -5.19
N ALA A 116 27.30 8.73 -6.31
CA ALA A 116 28.77 8.77 -6.42
C ALA A 116 29.38 9.85 -5.52
N ASN A 117 28.65 10.93 -5.25
CA ASN A 117 29.01 11.90 -4.24
C ASN A 117 28.60 11.38 -2.85
N THR A 118 29.57 11.09 -2.00
CA THR A 118 29.39 10.55 -0.64
C THR A 118 29.07 11.59 0.43
N ASP A 119 29.18 12.89 0.11
CA ASP A 119 28.86 13.95 1.05
C ASP A 119 27.35 14.06 1.26
N SER A 120 26.86 13.70 2.43
CA SER A 120 25.47 13.89 2.78
C SER A 120 25.20 15.35 3.15
N ASN A 121 24.20 15.96 2.48
CA ASN A 121 23.84 17.35 2.74
C ASN A 121 22.34 17.57 2.52
N GLN A 122 21.70 18.24 3.48
CA GLN A 122 20.26 18.56 3.43
C GLN A 122 19.85 19.42 2.23
N TYR A 123 20.77 20.15 1.62
CA TYR A 123 20.50 21.02 0.46
C TYR A 123 20.60 20.28 -0.89
N ARG A 124 20.92 19.01 -0.90
CA ARG A 124 20.97 18.21 -2.13
C ARG A 124 19.56 17.93 -2.66
N LEU A 125 19.10 18.81 -3.54
CA LEU A 125 17.74 18.82 -4.10
C LEU A 125 17.34 17.48 -4.78
N PHE A 126 18.30 16.79 -5.40
CA PHE A 126 18.07 15.52 -6.07
C PHE A 126 17.43 14.46 -5.13
N GLY A 127 17.93 14.36 -3.90
CA GLY A 127 17.41 13.42 -2.90
C GLY A 127 15.94 13.73 -2.54
N TRP A 128 15.60 15.01 -2.37
CA TRP A 128 14.23 15.45 -2.09
C TRP A 128 13.29 15.18 -3.27
N LEU A 129 13.70 15.54 -4.49
CA LEU A 129 12.90 15.29 -5.70
C LEU A 129 12.63 13.80 -5.90
N PHE A 130 13.67 12.96 -5.77
CA PHE A 130 13.51 11.52 -5.85
C PHE A 130 12.57 10.98 -4.77
N TYR A 131 12.72 11.44 -3.53
CA TYR A 131 11.86 11.04 -2.42
C TYR A 131 10.38 11.34 -2.70
N PHE A 132 10.06 12.58 -3.08
CA PHE A 132 8.68 12.99 -3.34
C PHE A 132 8.09 12.33 -4.59
N PHE A 133 8.90 12.11 -5.61
CA PHE A 133 8.50 11.36 -6.79
C PHE A 133 8.01 9.96 -6.40
N ILE A 134 8.80 9.22 -5.63
CA ILE A 134 8.43 7.87 -5.20
C ILE A 134 7.25 7.87 -4.20
N GLU A 135 7.09 8.91 -3.37
CA GLU A 135 5.90 9.04 -2.52
C GLU A 135 4.60 9.16 -3.33
N GLY A 136 4.66 9.68 -4.56
CA GLY A 136 3.56 9.72 -5.50
C GLY A 136 3.20 8.36 -6.09
N PHE A 137 4.07 7.35 -6.04
CA PHE A 137 3.82 6.05 -6.68
C PHE A 137 2.56 5.36 -6.17
N SER A 138 2.39 5.28 -4.86
CA SER A 138 1.22 4.60 -4.26
C SER A 138 -0.11 5.24 -4.67
N PRO A 139 -0.34 6.55 -4.53
CA PRO A 139 -1.61 7.17 -4.91
C PRO A 139 -1.86 7.17 -6.43
N PHE A 140 -0.83 7.28 -7.27
CA PHE A 140 -1.01 7.44 -8.72
C PHE A 140 -0.84 6.16 -9.53
N VAL A 141 -0.25 5.11 -8.97
CA VAL A 141 -0.13 3.81 -9.65
C VAL A 141 -0.98 2.76 -8.97
N VAL A 142 -0.76 2.51 -7.67
CA VAL A 142 -1.46 1.43 -6.95
C VAL A 142 -2.95 1.73 -6.79
N SER A 143 -3.31 2.96 -6.34
CA SER A 143 -4.72 3.30 -6.15
C SER A 143 -5.48 3.40 -7.47
N VAL A 144 -4.83 3.86 -8.55
CA VAL A 144 -5.44 3.90 -9.89
C VAL A 144 -5.67 2.50 -10.44
N PHE A 145 -4.72 1.58 -10.23
CA PHE A 145 -4.91 0.18 -10.58
C PHE A 145 -6.13 -0.42 -9.85
N TRP A 146 -6.28 -0.18 -8.55
CA TRP A 146 -7.43 -0.63 -7.79
C TRP A 146 -8.74 0.00 -8.27
N ALA A 147 -8.74 1.31 -8.58
CA ALA A 147 -9.91 1.99 -9.11
C ALA A 147 -10.33 1.38 -10.46
N PHE A 148 -9.37 1.02 -11.30
CA PHE A 148 -9.62 0.31 -12.55
C PHE A 148 -10.17 -1.09 -12.30
N ALA A 149 -9.52 -1.91 -11.46
CA ALA A 149 -9.96 -3.26 -11.13
C ALA A 149 -11.40 -3.26 -10.56
N ASN A 150 -11.71 -2.33 -9.66
CA ASN A 150 -13.06 -2.15 -9.11
C ASN A 150 -14.08 -1.74 -10.20
N SER A 151 -13.65 -1.06 -11.25
CA SER A 151 -14.56 -0.59 -12.32
C SER A 151 -15.01 -1.68 -13.29
N ILE A 152 -14.23 -2.76 -13.41
CA ILE A 152 -14.50 -3.85 -14.37
C ILE A 152 -14.99 -5.14 -13.70
N ASN A 153 -15.07 -5.16 -12.37
CA ASN A 153 -15.58 -6.31 -11.60
C ASN A 153 -16.92 -5.98 -10.94
N SER A 154 -17.83 -6.99 -10.89
CA SER A 154 -19.02 -6.91 -10.05
C SER A 154 -18.66 -7.10 -8.57
N PRO A 155 -19.48 -6.60 -7.62
CA PRO A 155 -19.22 -6.80 -6.18
C PRO A 155 -19.09 -8.28 -5.78
N GLU A 156 -19.87 -9.15 -6.40
CA GLU A 156 -19.84 -10.60 -6.16
C GLU A 156 -18.60 -11.25 -6.77
N GLY A 157 -18.24 -10.86 -8.00
CA GLY A 157 -17.01 -11.28 -8.66
C GLY A 157 -15.76 -10.82 -7.90
N ALA A 158 -15.77 -9.61 -7.35
CA ALA A 158 -14.70 -9.07 -6.53
C ALA A 158 -14.45 -9.91 -5.27
N LYS A 159 -15.52 -10.24 -4.50
CA LYS A 159 -15.40 -11.10 -3.30
C LYS A 159 -14.75 -12.45 -3.61
N LYS A 160 -15.09 -13.05 -4.75
CA LYS A 160 -14.56 -14.35 -5.17
C LYS A 160 -13.13 -14.27 -5.69
N ASN A 161 -12.79 -13.21 -6.42
CA ASN A 161 -11.62 -13.19 -7.30
C ASN A 161 -10.48 -12.30 -6.79
N TYR A 162 -10.74 -11.37 -5.87
CA TYR A 162 -9.70 -10.45 -5.38
C TYR A 162 -8.61 -11.16 -4.57
N GLY A 163 -8.90 -12.28 -3.91
CA GLY A 163 -7.87 -13.11 -3.28
C GLY A 163 -6.79 -13.54 -4.28
N TRP A 164 -7.21 -14.04 -5.44
CA TRP A 164 -6.31 -14.41 -6.52
C TRP A 164 -5.55 -13.22 -7.09
N MET A 165 -6.22 -12.11 -7.36
CA MET A 165 -5.57 -10.89 -7.85
C MET A 165 -4.50 -10.39 -6.86
N VAL A 166 -4.80 -10.39 -5.57
CA VAL A 166 -3.87 -9.98 -4.50
C VAL A 166 -2.69 -10.96 -4.37
N SER A 167 -2.87 -12.26 -4.61
CA SER A 167 -1.77 -13.21 -4.60
C SER A 167 -0.68 -12.84 -5.62
N GLY A 168 -1.08 -12.30 -6.78
CA GLY A 168 -0.15 -11.76 -7.78
C GLY A 168 0.74 -10.66 -7.19
N SER A 169 0.17 -9.75 -6.42
CA SER A 169 0.95 -8.69 -5.76
C SER A 169 1.96 -9.25 -4.74
N LYS A 170 1.59 -10.29 -4.00
CA LYS A 170 2.49 -10.91 -3.02
C LYS A 170 3.66 -11.62 -3.71
N LEU A 171 3.36 -12.36 -4.78
CA LEU A 171 4.40 -12.98 -5.61
C LEU A 171 5.28 -11.92 -6.28
N GLY A 172 4.73 -10.81 -6.77
CA GLY A 172 5.49 -9.70 -7.33
C GLY A 172 6.47 -9.11 -6.31
N GLY A 173 5.99 -8.83 -5.09
CA GLY A 173 6.82 -8.33 -4.00
C GLY A 173 7.91 -9.33 -3.59
N LEU A 174 7.56 -10.61 -3.46
CA LEU A 174 8.49 -11.69 -3.12
C LEU A 174 9.58 -11.84 -4.19
N THR A 175 9.18 -11.92 -5.46
CA THR A 175 10.10 -12.09 -6.59
C THR A 175 11.05 -10.91 -6.72
N SER A 176 10.55 -9.68 -6.67
CA SER A 176 11.38 -8.50 -6.80
C SER A 176 12.35 -8.31 -5.63
N ALA A 177 11.90 -8.53 -4.40
CA ALA A 177 12.77 -8.48 -3.22
C ALA A 177 13.84 -9.58 -3.25
N GLY A 178 13.48 -10.80 -3.69
CA GLY A 178 14.40 -11.91 -3.84
C GLY A 178 15.45 -11.66 -4.93
N LEU A 179 15.04 -11.19 -6.10
CA LEU A 179 15.97 -10.83 -7.20
C LEU A 179 16.90 -9.71 -6.78
N ALA A 180 16.38 -8.67 -6.10
CA ALA A 180 17.19 -7.58 -5.60
C ALA A 180 18.20 -8.07 -4.55
N TRP A 181 17.79 -8.94 -3.62
CA TRP A 181 18.68 -9.54 -2.65
C TRP A 181 19.79 -10.38 -3.28
N LEU A 182 19.47 -11.15 -4.33
CA LEU A 182 20.46 -11.93 -5.08
C LEU A 182 21.46 -11.00 -5.76
N LEU A 183 21.01 -9.97 -6.47
CA LEU A 183 21.89 -8.99 -7.14
C LEU A 183 22.86 -8.35 -6.16
N LEU A 184 22.35 -7.85 -5.03
CA LEU A 184 23.15 -7.19 -4.00
C LEU A 184 24.06 -8.15 -3.24
N GLY A 185 23.78 -9.47 -3.30
CA GLY A 185 24.56 -10.52 -2.67
C GLY A 185 25.72 -11.02 -3.52
N MET A 186 25.85 -10.59 -4.80
CA MET A 186 26.94 -11.05 -5.67
C MET A 186 28.29 -10.59 -5.15
N ARG A 187 29.25 -11.53 -5.04
CA ARG A 187 30.61 -11.29 -4.58
C ARG A 187 31.60 -11.47 -5.73
N ASN A 188 32.72 -10.75 -5.66
CA ASN A 188 33.87 -10.98 -6.53
C ASN A 188 34.73 -12.13 -5.98
N GLU A 189 35.77 -12.54 -6.72
CA GLU A 189 36.67 -13.63 -6.33
C GLU A 189 37.41 -13.38 -4.99
N MET A 190 37.58 -12.11 -4.62
CA MET A 190 38.21 -11.71 -3.35
C MET A 190 37.19 -11.57 -2.20
N GLY A 191 35.91 -11.97 -2.39
CA GLY A 191 34.87 -11.87 -1.36
C GLY A 191 34.24 -10.49 -1.18
N GLY A 192 34.73 -9.46 -1.89
CA GLY A 192 34.13 -8.11 -1.89
C GLY A 192 32.88 -8.04 -2.76
N GLN A 193 32.21 -6.88 -2.76
CA GLN A 193 31.07 -6.67 -3.67
C GLN A 193 31.52 -6.75 -5.12
N ARG A 194 30.69 -7.40 -5.96
CA ARG A 194 30.95 -7.51 -7.38
C ARG A 194 30.77 -6.19 -8.14
N TYR A 195 29.77 -5.41 -7.71
CA TYR A 195 29.41 -4.15 -8.35
C TYR A 195 29.42 -3.00 -7.33
N SER A 196 29.64 -1.78 -7.84
CA SER A 196 29.58 -0.58 -7.00
C SER A 196 28.15 -0.33 -6.50
N ASP A 197 28.03 0.42 -5.39
CA ASP A 197 26.73 0.82 -4.85
C ASP A 197 25.89 1.57 -5.88
N VAL A 198 26.51 2.50 -6.63
CA VAL A 198 25.85 3.26 -7.70
C VAL A 198 25.23 2.33 -8.74
N PHE A 199 26.02 1.37 -9.26
CA PHE A 199 25.53 0.40 -10.24
C PHE A 199 24.39 -0.47 -9.72
N ASN A 200 24.49 -0.95 -8.48
CA ASN A 200 23.46 -1.74 -7.84
C ASN A 200 22.13 -0.97 -7.75
N TYR A 201 22.16 0.28 -7.30
CA TYR A 201 20.97 1.12 -7.20
C TYR A 201 20.40 1.47 -8.58
N GLN A 202 21.26 1.72 -9.59
CA GLN A 202 20.82 1.94 -10.96
C GLN A 202 20.11 0.70 -11.53
N CYS A 203 20.69 -0.50 -11.38
CA CYS A 203 20.08 -1.74 -11.83
C CYS A 203 18.71 -2.00 -11.18
N LEU A 204 18.60 -1.77 -9.88
CA LEU A 204 17.35 -1.98 -9.17
C LEU A 204 16.26 -1.00 -9.61
N LEU A 205 16.59 0.29 -9.77
CA LEU A 205 15.63 1.28 -10.23
C LEU A 205 15.23 1.04 -11.69
N ALA A 206 16.20 0.70 -12.56
CA ALA A 206 15.93 0.35 -13.95
C ALA A 206 15.01 -0.89 -14.07
N THR A 207 15.28 -1.94 -13.29
CA THR A 207 14.45 -3.15 -13.25
C THR A 207 13.03 -2.83 -12.76
N SER A 208 12.90 -2.01 -11.72
CA SER A 208 11.60 -1.55 -11.23
C SER A 208 10.83 -0.76 -12.28
N SER A 209 11.51 0.14 -12.99
CA SER A 209 10.93 0.92 -14.10
C SER A 209 10.50 0.03 -15.25
N LEU A 210 11.27 -1.02 -15.55
CA LEU A 210 10.93 -2.01 -16.57
C LEU A 210 9.67 -2.80 -16.20
N PHE A 211 9.53 -3.28 -14.97
CA PHE A 211 8.30 -3.93 -14.52
C PHE A 211 7.09 -3.04 -14.77
N LEU A 212 7.22 -1.75 -14.53
CA LEU A 212 6.12 -0.81 -14.72
C LEU A 212 5.75 -0.61 -16.19
N LEU A 213 6.71 -0.74 -17.13
CA LEU A 213 6.44 -0.72 -18.57
C LEU A 213 5.61 -1.91 -19.07
N PHE A 214 5.65 -3.06 -18.37
CA PHE A 214 4.80 -4.19 -18.74
C PHE A 214 3.32 -3.94 -18.41
N VAL A 215 3.01 -3.07 -17.47
CA VAL A 215 1.61 -2.78 -17.07
C VAL A 215 0.76 -2.27 -18.24
N PRO A 216 1.16 -1.22 -18.99
CA PRO A 216 0.39 -0.79 -20.17
C PRO A 216 0.24 -1.87 -21.21
N ILE A 217 1.28 -2.69 -21.45
CA ILE A 217 1.24 -3.81 -22.42
C ILE A 217 0.17 -4.81 -21.99
N ILE A 218 0.17 -5.23 -20.71
CA ILE A 218 -0.81 -6.17 -20.15
C ILE A 218 -2.23 -5.57 -20.26
N MET A 219 -2.40 -4.29 -19.94
CA MET A 219 -3.70 -3.61 -20.00
C MET A 219 -4.22 -3.55 -21.44
N LEU A 220 -3.40 -3.19 -22.41
CA LEU A 220 -3.78 -3.14 -23.82
C LEU A 220 -4.10 -4.52 -24.38
N LEU A 221 -3.33 -5.55 -24.02
CA LEU A 221 -3.63 -6.94 -24.37
C LEU A 221 -4.97 -7.39 -23.79
N MET A 222 -5.25 -7.05 -22.52
CA MET A 222 -6.52 -7.36 -21.87
C MET A 222 -7.71 -6.76 -22.64
N ILE A 223 -7.64 -5.48 -22.98
CA ILE A 223 -8.72 -4.78 -23.70
C ILE A 223 -8.90 -5.32 -25.11
N LYS A 224 -7.81 -5.74 -25.78
CA LYS A 224 -7.85 -6.34 -27.11
C LYS A 224 -8.43 -7.76 -27.09
N THR A 225 -8.16 -8.53 -26.03
CA THR A 225 -8.51 -9.97 -25.93
C THR A 225 -9.92 -10.17 -25.37
N ILE A 226 -10.37 -9.31 -24.45
CA ILE A 226 -11.66 -9.46 -23.78
C ILE A 226 -12.69 -8.54 -24.47
N PRO A 227 -13.79 -9.09 -25.03
CA PRO A 227 -14.85 -8.29 -25.61
C PRO A 227 -15.43 -7.28 -24.61
N GLY A 228 -15.69 -6.05 -25.07
CA GLY A 228 -16.15 -4.96 -24.22
C GLY A 228 -17.35 -5.30 -23.34
N ARG A 229 -18.28 -6.15 -23.81
CA ARG A 229 -19.44 -6.61 -23.03
C ARG A 229 -19.08 -7.30 -21.70
N TYR A 230 -17.89 -7.90 -21.56
CA TYR A 230 -17.42 -8.54 -20.33
C TYR A 230 -16.57 -7.63 -19.43
N LEU A 231 -16.21 -6.44 -19.94
CA LEU A 231 -15.53 -5.38 -19.19
C LEU A 231 -16.51 -4.35 -18.61
N HIS A 232 -17.82 -4.50 -18.87
CA HIS A 232 -18.87 -3.54 -18.51
C HIS A 232 -19.42 -3.67 -17.09
N GLY A 233 -18.76 -4.33 -16.17
CA GLY A 233 -19.29 -4.45 -14.81
C GLY A 233 -19.70 -3.11 -14.17
N TYR A 234 -19.16 -1.97 -14.63
CA TYR A 234 -19.36 -0.66 -13.98
C TYR A 234 -19.55 0.55 -14.92
N GLU A 235 -19.52 0.37 -16.23
CA GLU A 235 -19.72 1.48 -17.17
C GLU A 235 -21.15 2.04 -17.09
N ALA A 236 -22.12 1.19 -16.73
CA ALA A 236 -23.49 1.62 -16.46
C ALA A 236 -23.58 2.57 -15.25
N VAL A 237 -22.81 2.32 -14.19
CA VAL A 237 -22.77 3.20 -13.02
C VAL A 237 -22.03 4.49 -13.35
N TYR A 238 -20.97 4.44 -14.14
CA TYR A 238 -20.28 5.65 -14.61
C TYR A 238 -21.21 6.55 -15.46
N LYS A 239 -22.01 5.96 -16.35
CA LYS A 239 -23.02 6.72 -17.11
C LYS A 239 -24.08 7.30 -16.18
N LEU A 240 -24.59 6.51 -15.24
CA LEU A 240 -25.54 6.96 -14.22
C LEU A 240 -24.97 8.06 -13.31
N GLU A 241 -23.72 7.96 -12.88
CA GLU A 241 -23.06 8.99 -12.08
C GLU A 241 -22.83 10.27 -12.90
N LYS A 242 -22.45 10.13 -14.18
CA LYS A 242 -22.28 11.27 -15.08
C LYS A 242 -23.60 11.98 -15.38
N ASP A 243 -24.68 11.23 -15.52
CA ASP A 243 -26.02 11.78 -15.75
C ASP A 243 -26.61 12.40 -14.47
N LYS A 244 -26.34 11.84 -13.29
CA LYS A 244 -26.70 12.45 -12.00
C LYS A 244 -25.91 13.73 -11.72
N ARG A 245 -24.62 13.79 -12.08
CA ARG A 245 -23.83 15.04 -12.02
C ARG A 245 -24.40 16.13 -12.93
N LYS A 246 -24.81 15.77 -14.16
CA LYS A 246 -25.46 16.71 -15.07
C LYS A 246 -26.82 17.23 -14.55
N GLN A 247 -27.50 16.46 -13.69
CA GLN A 247 -28.77 16.85 -13.08
C GLN A 247 -28.62 17.64 -11.79
N GLY A 248 -27.38 17.93 -11.33
CA GLY A 248 -27.13 18.75 -10.14
C GLY A 248 -27.59 18.13 -8.81
N LYS A 249 -27.83 16.82 -8.76
CA LYS A 249 -28.39 16.10 -7.61
C LYS A 249 -27.38 15.48 -6.67
N GLU A 250 -26.08 15.58 -6.94
CA GLU A 250 -25.05 15.12 -5.98
C GLU A 250 -24.43 16.32 -5.28
N GLN A 251 -24.38 16.26 -3.94
CA GLN A 251 -23.54 17.15 -3.16
C GLN A 251 -22.07 16.81 -3.47
N THR A 252 -21.49 17.47 -4.46
CA THR A 252 -20.12 17.30 -4.93
C THR A 252 -19.13 18.10 -4.06
N GLY A 253 -19.20 17.96 -2.73
CA GLY A 253 -18.25 18.60 -1.85
C GLY A 253 -17.09 17.64 -1.54
N ILE A 254 -15.85 18.07 -1.77
CA ILE A 254 -14.63 17.33 -1.37
C ILE A 254 -14.63 17.09 0.15
N PHE A 255 -15.21 17.99 0.91
CA PHE A 255 -15.26 17.96 2.39
C PHE A 255 -16.36 17.06 2.98
N VAL A 256 -17.35 16.62 2.20
CA VAL A 256 -18.43 15.75 2.69
C VAL A 256 -17.89 14.44 3.31
N GLY A 257 -16.82 13.88 2.73
CA GLY A 257 -16.18 12.69 3.29
C GLY A 257 -15.48 12.94 4.62
N LEU A 258 -14.90 14.12 4.80
CA LEU A 258 -14.26 14.54 6.05
C LEU A 258 -15.32 14.85 7.12
N GLU A 259 -16.40 15.50 6.75
CA GLU A 259 -17.53 15.77 7.64
C GLU A 259 -18.12 14.45 8.19
N MET A 260 -18.37 13.47 7.32
CA MET A 260 -18.84 12.16 7.73
C MET A 260 -17.84 11.41 8.62
N LEU A 261 -16.53 11.57 8.37
CA LEU A 261 -15.49 10.98 9.20
C LEU A 261 -15.57 11.52 10.66
N ILE A 262 -15.84 12.81 10.83
CA ILE A 262 -15.95 13.45 12.15
C ILE A 262 -17.31 13.16 12.78
N LYS A 263 -18.40 13.21 12.01
CA LYS A 263 -19.77 13.05 12.49
C LYS A 263 -20.04 11.63 13.01
N TYR A 264 -19.51 10.60 12.34
CA TYR A 264 -19.80 9.21 12.72
C TYR A 264 -18.64 8.54 13.44
N PRO A 265 -18.73 8.27 14.76
CA PRO A 265 -17.68 7.62 15.54
C PRO A 265 -17.26 6.25 14.99
N TYR A 266 -18.17 5.56 14.31
CA TYR A 266 -17.85 4.31 13.62
C TYR A 266 -16.83 4.50 12.49
N VAL A 267 -17.00 5.53 11.67
CA VAL A 267 -16.10 5.87 10.57
C VAL A 267 -14.74 6.33 11.10
N MET A 268 -14.76 7.13 12.20
CA MET A 268 -13.56 7.51 12.93
C MET A 268 -12.84 6.28 13.51
N GLY A 269 -13.56 5.25 13.96
CA GLY A 269 -12.98 3.98 14.39
C GLY A 269 -12.26 3.23 13.26
N ILE A 270 -12.84 3.20 12.04
CA ILE A 270 -12.18 2.62 10.86
C ILE A 270 -10.89 3.39 10.52
N PHE A 271 -10.92 4.71 10.55
CA PHE A 271 -9.74 5.54 10.42
C PHE A 271 -8.72 5.25 11.51
N GLY A 272 -9.14 5.11 12.77
CA GLY A 272 -8.27 4.78 13.91
C GLY A 272 -7.49 3.48 13.69
N MET A 273 -8.12 2.43 13.15
CA MET A 273 -7.42 1.17 12.80
C MET A 273 -6.29 1.39 11.80
N LEU A 274 -6.49 2.24 10.78
CA LEU A 274 -5.45 2.61 9.83
C LEU A 274 -4.39 3.49 10.50
N PHE A 275 -4.82 4.50 11.25
CA PHE A 275 -3.97 5.49 11.90
C PHE A 275 -2.93 4.84 12.80
N PHE A 276 -3.35 4.02 13.76
CA PHE A 276 -2.43 3.38 14.70
C PHE A 276 -1.44 2.46 14.00
N TYR A 277 -1.88 1.71 12.99
CA TYR A 277 -0.97 0.88 12.19
C TYR A 277 0.10 1.73 11.47
N GLU A 278 -0.32 2.80 10.77
CA GLU A 278 0.61 3.63 9.99
C GLU A 278 1.57 4.41 10.90
N VAL A 279 1.12 4.85 12.06
CA VAL A 279 1.96 5.52 13.06
C VAL A 279 3.05 4.55 13.57
N CYS A 280 2.67 3.35 14.05
CA CYS A 280 3.62 2.33 14.48
C CYS A 280 4.58 1.91 13.36
N GLY A 281 4.05 1.66 12.17
CA GLY A 281 4.84 1.27 11.00
C GLY A 281 5.85 2.33 10.59
N THR A 282 5.51 3.61 10.75
CA THR A 282 6.40 4.73 10.44
C THR A 282 7.56 4.83 11.42
N VAL A 283 7.28 4.70 12.73
CA VAL A 283 8.33 4.67 13.77
C VAL A 283 9.25 3.48 13.54
N LEU A 284 8.69 2.29 13.37
CA LEU A 284 9.46 1.07 13.14
C LEU A 284 10.32 1.13 11.87
N SER A 285 9.77 1.72 10.79
CA SER A 285 10.52 1.92 9.54
C SER A 285 11.72 2.84 9.71
N PHE A 286 11.62 3.90 10.52
CA PHE A 286 12.74 4.79 10.82
C PHE A 286 13.83 4.06 11.60
N LEU A 287 13.46 3.33 12.65
CA LEU A 287 14.40 2.53 13.45
C LEU A 287 15.13 1.49 12.58
N ARG A 288 14.39 0.81 11.70
CA ARG A 288 14.93 -0.20 10.77
C ARG A 288 15.97 0.39 9.80
N ILE A 289 15.71 1.58 9.26
CA ILE A 289 16.67 2.28 8.40
C ILE A 289 17.92 2.65 9.19
N GLY A 290 17.76 3.14 10.42
CA GLY A 290 18.88 3.43 11.32
C GLY A 290 19.73 2.19 11.64
N ALA A 291 19.09 1.07 11.96
CA ALA A 291 19.77 -0.19 12.19
C ALA A 291 20.51 -0.71 10.94
N ALA A 292 19.88 -0.63 9.76
CA ALA A 292 20.50 -1.01 8.51
C ALA A 292 21.79 -0.21 8.23
N GLN A 293 21.78 1.10 8.47
CA GLN A 293 22.95 1.94 8.28
C GLN A 293 24.05 1.73 9.34
N ALA A 294 23.68 1.42 10.58
CA ALA A 294 24.63 1.23 11.67
C ALA A 294 25.46 -0.07 11.52
N HIS A 295 24.88 -1.11 10.89
CA HIS A 295 25.51 -2.43 10.77
C HIS A 295 26.05 -2.71 9.35
N ALA A 296 25.79 -1.86 8.37
CA ALA A 296 26.23 -2.04 7.00
C ALA A 296 27.52 -1.27 6.71
N ALA A 297 28.45 -1.89 5.99
CA ALA A 297 29.67 -1.25 5.54
C ALA A 297 29.42 -0.22 4.40
N ASN A 298 28.30 -0.37 3.68
CA ASN A 298 27.97 0.47 2.53
C ASN A 298 26.45 0.46 2.24
N ALA A 299 26.04 1.32 1.28
CA ALA A 299 24.65 1.49 0.89
C ALA A 299 23.97 0.18 0.39
N THR A 300 24.73 -0.62 -0.34
CA THR A 300 24.24 -1.92 -0.86
C THR A 300 23.93 -2.91 0.25
N GLU A 301 24.78 -3.02 1.27
CA GLU A 301 24.53 -3.90 2.41
C GLU A 301 23.35 -3.44 3.26
N ALA A 302 23.23 -2.14 3.48
CA ALA A 302 22.07 -1.57 4.16
C ALA A 302 20.76 -1.89 3.41
N LEU A 303 20.75 -1.69 2.10
CA LEU A 303 19.59 -2.01 1.29
C LEU A 303 19.28 -3.51 1.28
N ARG A 304 20.31 -4.37 1.20
CA ARG A 304 20.16 -5.82 1.25
C ARG A 304 19.50 -6.28 2.55
N TYR A 305 19.89 -5.73 3.68
CA TYR A 305 19.25 -5.99 4.98
C TYR A 305 17.76 -5.62 4.96
N LEU A 306 17.41 -4.46 4.43
CA LEU A 306 16.02 -4.02 4.33
C LEU A 306 15.18 -4.94 3.42
N LEU A 307 15.76 -5.39 2.30
CA LEU A 307 15.09 -6.29 1.35
C LEU A 307 14.84 -7.69 1.90
N VAL A 308 15.72 -8.20 2.77
CA VAL A 308 15.48 -9.46 3.49
C VAL A 308 14.24 -9.39 4.35
N ILE A 309 14.07 -8.30 5.09
CA ILE A 309 12.88 -8.09 5.93
C ILE A 309 11.61 -8.07 5.07
N ILE A 310 11.67 -7.42 3.91
CA ILE A 310 10.52 -7.34 3.00
C ILE A 310 10.23 -8.68 2.35
N PHE A 311 11.25 -9.43 1.97
CA PHE A 311 11.09 -10.78 1.45
C PHE A 311 10.33 -11.67 2.43
N TYR A 312 10.75 -11.71 3.69
CA TYR A 312 10.04 -12.46 4.73
C TYR A 312 8.64 -11.90 5.01
N THR A 313 8.46 -10.57 4.95
CA THR A 313 7.13 -9.95 5.11
C THR A 313 6.15 -10.43 4.03
N HIS A 314 6.58 -10.47 2.77
CA HIS A 314 5.73 -10.97 1.68
C HIS A 314 5.51 -12.49 1.78
N THR A 315 6.52 -13.25 2.18
CA THR A 315 6.42 -14.70 2.38
C THR A 315 5.40 -15.02 3.47
N VAL A 316 5.56 -14.46 4.66
CA VAL A 316 4.61 -14.66 5.77
C VAL A 316 3.22 -14.16 5.40
N GLY A 317 3.14 -12.98 4.79
CA GLY A 317 1.87 -12.43 4.30
C GLY A 317 1.18 -13.31 3.26
N PHE A 318 1.91 -13.97 2.38
CA PHE A 318 1.38 -14.92 1.41
C PHE A 318 0.71 -16.11 2.10
N PHE A 319 1.39 -16.74 3.05
CA PHE A 319 0.83 -17.85 3.81
C PHE A 319 -0.38 -17.45 4.66
N ILE A 320 -0.33 -16.31 5.34
CA ILE A 320 -1.47 -15.79 6.10
C ILE A 320 -2.66 -15.54 5.17
N SER A 321 -2.45 -14.97 3.97
CA SER A 321 -3.53 -14.67 3.03
C SER A 321 -4.23 -15.93 2.53
N ILE A 322 -3.48 -16.97 2.22
CA ILE A 322 -4.04 -18.22 1.67
C ILE A 322 -4.72 -19.06 2.75
N PHE A 323 -4.05 -19.27 3.88
CA PHE A 323 -4.49 -20.24 4.88
C PHE A 323 -5.15 -19.60 6.09
N GLY A 324 -4.73 -18.38 6.47
CA GLY A 324 -5.10 -17.78 7.75
C GLY A 324 -6.36 -16.91 7.66
N THR A 325 -6.44 -16.04 6.66
CA THR A 325 -7.43 -14.97 6.65
C THR A 325 -8.87 -15.49 6.68
N SER A 326 -9.25 -16.33 5.74
CA SER A 326 -10.62 -16.86 5.66
C SER A 326 -10.95 -17.78 6.86
N TRP A 327 -9.98 -18.57 7.33
CA TRP A 327 -10.16 -19.45 8.47
C TRP A 327 -10.41 -18.67 9.77
N LEU A 328 -9.63 -17.62 10.03
CA LEU A 328 -9.78 -16.76 11.20
C LEU A 328 -11.12 -16.02 11.18
N PHE A 329 -11.51 -15.44 10.04
CA PHE A 329 -12.80 -14.75 9.89
C PHE A 329 -13.99 -15.67 10.19
N ASN A 330 -13.98 -16.88 9.67
CA ASN A 330 -15.08 -17.81 9.84
C ASN A 330 -15.17 -18.35 11.28
N ARG A 331 -14.02 -18.48 11.96
CA ARG A 331 -13.98 -19.10 13.30
C ARG A 331 -14.10 -18.11 14.45
N LEU A 332 -13.54 -16.91 14.32
CA LEU A 332 -13.48 -15.92 15.40
C LEU A 332 -14.52 -14.82 15.27
N GLY A 333 -15.02 -14.57 14.07
CA GLY A 333 -15.88 -13.42 13.77
C GLY A 333 -15.13 -12.09 13.74
N THR A 334 -15.79 -11.05 13.25
CA THR A 334 -15.15 -9.75 12.94
C THR A 334 -14.57 -9.06 14.16
N ARG A 335 -15.31 -9.03 15.30
CA ARG A 335 -14.88 -8.35 16.53
C ARG A 335 -13.58 -8.92 17.10
N ARG A 336 -13.47 -10.26 17.22
CA ARG A 336 -12.26 -10.89 17.75
C ARG A 336 -11.10 -10.73 16.79
N CYS A 337 -11.36 -10.78 15.49
CA CYS A 337 -10.37 -10.52 14.46
C CYS A 337 -9.80 -9.09 14.52
N LEU A 338 -10.64 -8.08 14.80
CA LEU A 338 -10.18 -6.70 14.98
C LEU A 338 -9.22 -6.56 16.17
N LEU A 339 -9.53 -7.22 17.30
CA LEU A 339 -8.67 -7.22 18.49
C LEU A 339 -7.36 -7.96 18.29
N LEU A 340 -7.35 -9.01 17.47
CA LEU A 340 -6.16 -9.80 17.20
C LEU A 340 -5.04 -8.96 16.56
N VAL A 341 -5.39 -7.93 15.77
CA VAL A 341 -4.41 -7.05 15.11
C VAL A 341 -3.56 -6.25 16.12
N PRO A 342 -4.13 -5.41 17.01
CA PRO A 342 -3.32 -4.71 18.01
C PRO A 342 -2.68 -5.63 19.03
N MET A 343 -3.28 -6.77 19.38
CA MET A 343 -2.65 -7.74 20.31
C MET A 343 -1.39 -8.33 19.72
N THR A 344 -1.42 -8.78 18.47
CA THR A 344 -0.22 -9.33 17.81
C THR A 344 0.86 -8.25 17.61
N ALA A 345 0.47 -7.02 17.27
CA ALA A 345 1.39 -5.90 17.24
C ALA A 345 2.01 -5.63 18.62
N GLY A 346 1.20 -5.66 19.68
CA GLY A 346 1.65 -5.47 21.06
C GLY A 346 2.66 -6.54 21.50
N PHE A 347 2.40 -7.81 21.22
CA PHE A 347 3.36 -8.89 21.51
C PHE A 347 4.66 -8.73 20.71
N ALA A 348 4.60 -8.32 19.46
CA ALA A 348 5.79 -8.08 18.65
C ALA A 348 6.61 -6.89 19.18
N PHE A 349 5.98 -5.81 19.61
CA PHE A 349 6.67 -4.68 20.25
C PHE A 349 7.25 -5.05 21.61
N LEU A 350 6.53 -5.82 22.42
CA LEU A 350 7.06 -6.33 23.69
C LEU A 350 8.30 -7.19 23.48
N TYR A 351 8.23 -8.10 22.49
CA TYR A 351 9.39 -8.90 22.10
C TYR A 351 10.58 -8.01 21.69
N PHE A 352 10.37 -7.00 20.89
CA PHE A 352 11.41 -6.03 20.49
C PHE A 352 12.02 -5.33 21.71
N MET A 353 11.17 -4.83 22.64
CA MET A 353 11.64 -4.10 23.82
C MET A 353 12.45 -4.97 24.79
N LEU A 354 12.15 -6.26 24.87
CA LEU A 354 12.87 -7.21 25.72
C LEU A 354 14.17 -7.71 25.08
N ASN A 355 14.38 -7.47 23.78
CA ASN A 355 15.50 -8.00 22.99
C ASN A 355 16.20 -6.90 22.16
N LEU A 356 16.42 -5.73 22.75
CA LEU A 356 17.00 -4.56 22.05
C LEU A 356 18.43 -4.78 21.58
N ASP A 357 19.18 -5.62 22.27
CA ASP A 357 20.56 -5.97 21.94
C ASP A 357 20.67 -6.88 20.70
N TYR A 358 19.54 -7.43 20.25
CA TYR A 358 19.50 -8.32 19.08
C TYR A 358 18.90 -7.57 17.87
N PRO A 359 19.70 -7.29 16.82
CA PRO A 359 19.22 -6.61 15.61
C PRO A 359 18.04 -7.31 14.93
N GLU A 360 17.97 -8.64 15.07
CA GLU A 360 16.92 -9.49 14.52
C GLU A 360 15.55 -9.20 15.15
N ALA A 361 15.50 -8.75 16.40
CA ALA A 361 14.24 -8.46 17.09
C ALA A 361 13.45 -7.35 16.38
N LEU A 362 14.12 -6.32 15.91
CA LEU A 362 13.52 -5.24 15.11
C LEU A 362 13.02 -5.75 13.76
N ALA A 363 13.79 -6.64 13.11
CA ALA A 363 13.42 -7.24 11.84
C ALA A 363 12.16 -8.13 12.00
N ILE A 364 12.13 -9.01 13.00
CA ILE A 364 10.99 -9.89 13.30
C ILE A 364 9.74 -9.08 13.59
N THR A 365 9.84 -8.04 14.42
CA THR A 365 8.72 -7.14 14.75
C THR A 365 8.18 -6.44 13.50
N SER A 366 9.06 -5.99 12.61
CA SER A 366 8.67 -5.39 11.34
C SER A 366 7.95 -6.39 10.43
N ILE A 367 8.47 -7.61 10.32
CA ILE A 367 7.85 -8.69 9.52
C ILE A 367 6.45 -8.99 10.06
N VAL A 368 6.30 -9.19 11.36
CA VAL A 368 5.00 -9.49 11.99
C VAL A 368 3.99 -8.37 11.74
N LEU A 369 4.34 -7.12 12.05
CA LEU A 369 3.43 -5.98 11.91
C LEU A 369 2.96 -5.80 10.46
N HIS A 370 3.88 -5.83 9.50
CA HIS A 370 3.54 -5.61 8.10
C HIS A 370 2.83 -6.79 7.46
N SER A 371 3.21 -8.03 7.79
CA SER A 371 2.54 -9.24 7.26
C SER A 371 1.09 -9.31 7.71
N ILE A 372 0.81 -9.06 8.99
CA ILE A 372 -0.56 -9.05 9.51
C ILE A 372 -1.38 -7.93 8.87
N ASN A 373 -0.81 -6.75 8.68
CA ASN A 373 -1.55 -5.68 8.03
C ASN A 373 -1.90 -6.02 6.58
N TYR A 374 -0.95 -6.47 5.80
CA TYR A 374 -1.18 -6.70 4.37
C TYR A 374 -2.03 -7.93 4.08
N ALA A 375 -1.96 -8.94 4.93
CA ALA A 375 -2.66 -10.20 4.71
C ALA A 375 -4.01 -10.28 5.40
N PHE A 376 -4.16 -9.63 6.54
CA PHE A 376 -5.31 -9.80 7.43
C PHE A 376 -6.06 -8.49 7.72
N SER A 377 -5.38 -7.44 8.22
CA SER A 377 -6.02 -6.18 8.60
C SER A 377 -6.66 -5.42 7.43
N GLY A 378 -6.08 -5.49 6.23
CA GLY A 378 -6.64 -4.87 5.02
C GLY A 378 -8.02 -5.41 4.65
N PRO A 379 -8.16 -6.73 4.38
CA PRO A 379 -9.47 -7.36 4.12
C PRO A 379 -10.48 -7.16 5.25
N LEU A 380 -10.02 -7.20 6.51
CA LEU A 380 -10.85 -6.95 7.68
C LEU A 380 -11.43 -5.55 7.67
N ARG A 381 -10.60 -4.53 7.40
CA ARG A 381 -11.04 -3.14 7.30
C ARG A 381 -12.04 -2.91 6.16
N GLU A 382 -11.86 -3.59 5.02
CA GLU A 382 -12.83 -3.55 3.93
C GLU A 382 -14.21 -4.09 4.34
N SER A 383 -14.26 -5.14 5.15
CA SER A 383 -15.52 -5.70 5.63
C SER A 383 -16.31 -4.75 6.52
N LEU A 384 -15.66 -3.82 7.22
CA LEU A 384 -16.30 -2.85 8.09
C LEU A 384 -17.18 -1.84 7.34
N TYR A 385 -16.96 -1.65 6.05
CA TYR A 385 -17.81 -0.77 5.23
C TYR A 385 -19.14 -1.43 4.81
N ILE A 386 -19.32 -2.75 5.04
CA ILE A 386 -20.53 -3.48 4.60
C ILE A 386 -21.82 -2.87 5.16
N PRO A 387 -21.96 -2.60 6.48
CA PRO A 387 -23.18 -2.05 7.05
C PRO A 387 -23.32 -0.53 6.90
N ALA A 388 -22.44 0.15 6.14
CA ALA A 388 -22.45 1.60 6.01
C ALA A 388 -23.19 2.08 4.74
N VAL A 389 -23.71 3.32 4.76
CA VAL A 389 -24.30 3.97 3.57
C VAL A 389 -23.27 4.16 2.45
N LYS A 390 -23.78 4.37 1.22
CA LYS A 390 -22.95 4.53 0.02
C LYS A 390 -21.93 5.68 0.16
N GLU A 391 -22.33 6.79 0.75
CA GLU A 391 -21.49 7.97 0.97
C GLU A 391 -20.26 7.66 1.86
N ILE A 392 -20.46 6.90 2.92
CA ILE A 392 -19.36 6.44 3.78
C ILE A 392 -18.45 5.47 3.02
N LYS A 393 -19.04 4.52 2.28
CA LYS A 393 -18.28 3.54 1.48
C LYS A 393 -17.35 4.17 0.45
N PHE A 394 -17.74 5.30 -0.13
CA PHE A 394 -16.98 5.92 -1.23
C PHE A 394 -16.27 7.21 -0.78
N LYS A 395 -16.99 8.17 -0.19
CA LYS A 395 -16.41 9.49 0.11
C LYS A 395 -15.52 9.45 1.36
N SER A 396 -16.02 8.93 2.50
CA SER A 396 -15.20 8.86 3.71
C SER A 396 -14.02 7.90 3.54
N LYS A 397 -14.23 6.77 2.85
CA LYS A 397 -13.15 5.84 2.53
C LYS A 397 -12.05 6.50 1.71
N ALA A 398 -12.40 7.26 0.69
CA ALA A 398 -11.41 7.99 -0.13
C ALA A 398 -10.58 8.96 0.73
N TRP A 399 -11.20 9.67 1.68
CA TRP A 399 -10.51 10.52 2.64
C TRP A 399 -9.59 9.73 3.58
N ILE A 400 -10.05 8.60 4.11
CA ILE A 400 -9.26 7.74 4.99
C ILE A 400 -8.04 7.20 4.25
N ASP A 401 -8.22 6.67 3.05
CA ASP A 401 -7.14 6.01 2.30
C ASP A 401 -6.13 7.01 1.72
N ALA A 402 -6.56 8.15 1.21
CA ALA A 402 -5.68 9.13 0.59
C ALA A 402 -5.04 10.08 1.61
N PHE A 403 -5.85 10.75 2.43
CA PHE A 403 -5.38 11.77 3.37
C PHE A 403 -5.06 11.18 4.73
N GLY A 404 -5.93 10.32 5.27
CA GLY A 404 -5.76 9.74 6.61
C GLY A 404 -4.46 8.97 6.76
N GLY A 405 -4.07 8.17 5.75
CA GLY A 405 -2.80 7.46 5.74
C GLY A 405 -1.58 8.40 5.75
N LYS A 406 -1.63 9.51 5.02
CA LYS A 406 -0.56 10.52 5.03
C LYS A 406 -0.48 11.26 6.36
N PHE A 407 -1.62 11.63 6.93
CA PHE A 407 -1.69 12.25 8.25
C PHE A 407 -1.11 11.34 9.33
N ALA A 408 -1.46 10.06 9.34
CA ALA A 408 -0.91 9.07 10.27
C ALA A 408 0.62 8.93 10.14
N LYS A 409 1.15 8.87 8.92
CA LYS A 409 2.60 8.81 8.68
C LYS A 409 3.30 10.09 9.13
N SER A 410 2.69 11.25 8.95
CA SER A 410 3.24 12.53 9.43
C SER A 410 3.28 12.55 10.96
N THR A 411 2.23 12.05 11.63
CA THR A 411 2.20 11.91 13.10
C THR A 411 3.32 10.97 13.59
N GLY A 412 3.50 9.79 12.97
CA GLY A 412 4.61 8.89 13.30
C GLY A 412 5.99 9.53 13.04
N SER A 413 6.10 10.37 12.02
CA SER A 413 7.34 11.12 11.75
C SER A 413 7.62 12.18 12.80
N ALA A 414 6.59 12.87 13.32
CA ALA A 414 6.73 13.80 14.44
C ALA A 414 7.25 13.08 15.71
N VAL A 415 6.76 11.86 15.97
CA VAL A 415 7.28 11.01 17.06
C VAL A 415 8.76 10.70 16.85
N ASN A 416 9.19 10.34 15.62
CA ASN A 416 10.59 10.09 15.32
C ASN A 416 11.47 11.32 15.55
N LEU A 417 11.00 12.52 15.15
CA LEU A 417 11.71 13.77 15.42
C LEU A 417 11.85 14.04 16.92
N LEU A 418 10.78 13.79 17.69
CA LEU A 418 10.80 13.96 19.14
C LEU A 418 11.77 12.98 19.81
N VAL A 419 11.81 11.73 19.38
CA VAL A 419 12.75 10.72 19.88
C VAL A 419 14.21 11.10 19.57
N VAL A 420 14.48 11.61 18.36
CA VAL A 420 15.80 12.12 17.98
C VAL A 420 16.20 13.32 18.85
N TRP A 421 15.28 14.23 19.13
CA TRP A 421 15.52 15.44 19.94
C TRP A 421 15.76 15.12 21.41
N LEU A 422 15.06 14.12 22.00
CA LEU A 422 15.23 13.72 23.40
C LEU A 422 16.57 13.01 23.68
N GLY A 423 17.23 12.51 22.65
CA GLY A 423 18.53 11.85 22.75
C GLY A 423 18.48 10.42 23.34
N SER A 424 19.67 9.81 23.46
CA SER A 424 19.82 8.40 23.80
C SER A 424 19.34 8.03 25.22
N ASN A 425 19.44 8.95 26.18
CA ASN A 425 19.13 8.66 27.59
C ASN A 425 17.65 8.39 27.85
N PHE A 426 16.75 8.99 27.06
CA PHE A 426 15.29 8.84 27.19
C PHE A 426 14.67 7.98 26.10
N PHE A 427 15.48 7.46 25.17
CA PHE A 427 15.03 6.72 24.00
C PHE A 427 14.12 5.54 24.36
N LEU A 428 14.58 4.68 25.27
CA LEU A 428 13.84 3.46 25.66
C LEU A 428 12.54 3.77 26.37
N ILE A 429 12.57 4.69 27.31
CA ILE A 429 11.37 5.08 28.07
C ILE A 429 10.34 5.70 27.14
N SER A 430 10.76 6.63 26.30
CA SER A 430 9.89 7.30 25.35
C SER A 430 9.26 6.32 24.36
N LEU A 431 10.04 5.38 23.84
CA LEU A 431 9.59 4.39 22.87
C LEU A 431 8.63 3.38 23.52
N SER A 432 8.91 2.92 24.75
CA SER A 432 8.03 2.02 25.51
C SER A 432 6.71 2.68 25.84
N CYS A 433 6.72 3.92 26.34
CA CYS A 433 5.51 4.69 26.62
C CYS A 433 4.69 4.93 25.34
N PHE A 434 5.36 5.25 24.23
CA PHE A 434 4.71 5.46 22.95
C PHE A 434 4.01 4.19 22.47
N PHE A 435 4.72 3.07 22.32
CA PHE A 435 4.12 1.82 21.83
C PHE A 435 3.04 1.30 22.79
N GLY A 436 3.27 1.37 24.10
CA GLY A 436 2.27 0.99 25.10
C GLY A 436 0.97 1.80 24.96
N SER A 437 1.08 3.12 24.85
CA SER A 437 -0.07 4.01 24.69
C SER A 437 -0.81 3.77 23.37
N VAL A 438 -0.06 3.63 22.27
CA VAL A 438 -0.66 3.38 20.93
C VAL A 438 -1.37 2.04 20.89
N ILE A 439 -0.76 0.95 21.38
CA ILE A 439 -1.40 -0.38 21.40
C ILE A 439 -2.64 -0.38 22.31
N PHE A 440 -2.60 0.30 23.44
CA PHE A 440 -3.75 0.44 24.33
C PHE A 440 -4.92 1.14 23.63
N LEU A 441 -4.69 2.32 23.04
CA LEU A 441 -5.71 3.08 22.31
C LEU A 441 -6.22 2.32 21.08
N TRP A 442 -5.33 1.64 20.36
CA TRP A 442 -5.70 0.79 19.22
C TRP A 442 -6.61 -0.35 19.65
N SER A 443 -6.31 -1.01 20.77
CA SER A 443 -7.12 -2.11 21.31
C SER A 443 -8.52 -1.64 21.75
N ILE A 444 -8.62 -0.46 22.38
CA ILE A 444 -9.91 0.16 22.71
C ILE A 444 -10.70 0.45 21.43
N THR A 445 -10.06 1.07 20.45
CA THR A 445 -10.70 1.39 19.15
C THR A 445 -11.21 0.12 18.47
N ALA A 446 -10.39 -0.93 18.40
CA ALA A 446 -10.75 -2.22 17.82
C ALA A 446 -11.93 -2.89 18.53
N TYR A 447 -11.94 -2.82 19.89
CA TYR A 447 -13.02 -3.36 20.69
C TYR A 447 -14.34 -2.62 20.45
N LEU A 448 -14.35 -1.29 20.54
CA LEU A 448 -15.54 -0.46 20.36
C LEU A 448 -16.09 -0.58 18.94
N LEU A 449 -15.21 -0.54 17.94
CA LEU A 449 -15.55 -0.69 16.53
C LEU A 449 -16.17 -2.06 16.24
N GLY A 450 -15.55 -3.13 16.75
CA GLY A 450 -16.07 -4.50 16.61
C GLY A 450 -17.43 -4.68 17.30
N LYS A 451 -17.62 -4.12 18.50
CA LYS A 451 -18.89 -4.14 19.20
C LYS A 451 -20.00 -3.41 18.43
N ARG A 452 -19.69 -2.26 17.81
CA ARG A 452 -20.67 -1.51 17.00
C ARG A 452 -20.97 -2.22 15.68
N PHE A 453 -19.96 -2.84 15.04
CA PHE A 453 -20.14 -3.64 13.84
C PHE A 453 -21.07 -4.83 14.10
N ASP A 454 -20.80 -5.66 15.11
CA ASP A 454 -21.61 -6.84 15.44
C ASP A 454 -23.06 -6.41 15.72
N ARG A 455 -23.28 -5.34 16.49
CA ARG A 455 -24.61 -4.79 16.78
C ARG A 455 -25.34 -4.36 15.50
N ALA A 456 -24.63 -3.67 14.58
CA ALA A 456 -25.23 -3.22 13.33
C ALA A 456 -25.66 -4.41 12.45
N VAL A 457 -24.82 -5.45 12.39
CA VAL A 457 -25.14 -6.68 11.62
C VAL A 457 -26.29 -7.47 12.25
N GLU A 458 -26.30 -7.65 13.57
CA GLU A 458 -27.35 -8.37 14.29
C GLU A 458 -28.73 -7.69 14.17
N ARG A 459 -28.75 -6.36 14.12
CA ARG A 459 -29.99 -5.57 14.03
C ARG A 459 -30.36 -5.17 12.61
N ASN A 460 -29.58 -5.56 11.60
CA ASN A 460 -29.69 -5.07 10.22
C ASN A 460 -29.70 -3.53 10.11
N GLU A 461 -28.97 -2.85 11.01
CA GLU A 461 -28.84 -1.40 10.98
C GLU A 461 -27.91 -0.94 9.86
N VAL A 462 -28.26 0.14 9.17
CA VAL A 462 -27.41 0.80 8.19
C VAL A 462 -26.74 2.01 8.84
N ILE A 463 -25.40 1.97 8.94
CA ILE A 463 -24.62 3.03 9.57
C ILE A 463 -24.51 4.24 8.62
N GLY A 464 -24.80 5.43 9.15
CA GLY A 464 -24.75 6.70 8.41
C GLY A 464 -26.13 7.23 8.00
N ILE A 465 -27.19 6.61 8.47
CA ILE A 465 -28.54 7.19 8.49
C ILE A 465 -28.67 7.86 9.85
N ASP A 466 -28.99 9.17 9.85
CA ASP A 466 -29.33 9.86 11.11
C ASP A 466 -30.59 9.18 11.68
N GLU A 467 -30.49 8.72 12.93
CA GLU A 467 -31.69 8.33 13.67
C GLU A 467 -32.49 9.63 13.88
N GLU A 468 -33.65 9.76 13.20
CA GLU A 468 -34.63 10.79 13.47
C GLU A 468 -35.18 10.67 14.89
#